data_7f856f6ffb8ab15c674d61966cde20d9
#
_entry.id   7f856f6ffb8ab15c674d61966cde20d9
#
_cell.length_a   1.000
_cell.length_b   1.000
_cell.length_c   1.000
_cell.angle_alpha   90.00
_cell.angle_beta   90.00
_cell.angle_gamma   90.00
#
_symmetry.space_group_name_H-M   'P 1'
#
loop_
_entity.id
_entity.type
_entity.pdbx_description
1 polymer ?
#
loop_
_entity_poly.entity_id
_entity_poly.type
_entity_poly.pdbx_seq_one_letter_code
_entity_poly.pdbx_strand_id
1 'polypeptide(L)'
;MERSAFIASLVATVGVSQLTHITAALPLDEAEIGRQYFAQLREAGDVLFDSVFYEHLNEVGSVVADAVRSRYEYPIRYYIVRGDTANAFSVPGGNIYVNEPLLRLAKNRDELAGVLAHEAGHMVKHHVKKRMDNANKVGTGASVVSILSQIVLGPLAGAAIDYGASQAAASQDASLSRHIEAEADEEGARIMAATNTFNPYGLIWFFQTMTETYGAGKHNYLLSHPLDAKRIEDLQRLLASNPEVFGKFKDTQQRDVAYW
;
A
#
# COMPACT_ATOMS: atom_id res chain seq x y z
N MET A 1 24.66 4.75 -5.62
CA MET A 1 24.21 5.92 -4.83
C MET A 1 23.47 6.98 -5.65
N GLU A 2 23.58 7.00 -6.99
CA GLU A 2 22.93 8.06 -7.82
C GLU A 2 21.52 7.74 -8.35
N ARG A 3 21.06 6.48 -8.32
CA ARG A 3 19.78 6.08 -8.93
C ARG A 3 18.55 6.31 -8.05
N SER A 4 18.67 6.23 -6.73
CA SER A 4 17.57 6.55 -5.81
C SER A 4 17.19 8.04 -5.83
N ALA A 5 18.18 8.90 -6.06
CA ALA A 5 17.95 10.33 -6.26
C ALA A 5 17.24 10.64 -7.58
N PHE A 6 17.37 9.75 -8.59
CA PHE A 6 16.75 9.92 -9.91
C PHE A 6 15.23 9.70 -9.88
N ILE A 7 14.73 8.74 -9.12
CA ILE A 7 13.28 8.50 -8.98
C ILE A 7 12.61 9.69 -8.26
N ALA A 8 13.22 10.18 -7.19
CA ALA A 8 12.73 11.39 -6.50
C ALA A 8 12.80 12.64 -7.40
N SER A 9 13.83 12.73 -8.25
CA SER A 9 14.01 13.85 -9.18
C SER A 9 13.09 13.78 -10.39
N LEU A 10 12.73 12.57 -10.90
CA LEU A 10 11.88 12.42 -12.07
C LEU A 10 10.41 12.75 -11.73
N VAL A 11 9.93 12.35 -10.54
CA VAL A 11 8.60 12.76 -10.07
C VAL A 11 8.53 14.28 -9.89
N ALA A 12 9.63 14.93 -9.50
CA ALA A 12 9.69 16.38 -9.31
C ALA A 12 9.81 17.17 -10.63
N THR A 13 10.47 16.62 -11.68
CA THR A 13 10.79 17.41 -12.88
C THR A 13 9.85 17.20 -14.06
N VAL A 14 9.28 16.02 -14.25
CA VAL A 14 8.40 15.76 -15.39
C VAL A 14 6.93 16.11 -15.09
N GLY A 15 6.52 16.02 -13.82
CA GLY A 15 5.14 16.23 -13.41
C GLY A 15 4.71 17.71 -13.35
N VAL A 16 5.63 18.63 -13.09
CA VAL A 16 5.25 20.02 -12.78
C VAL A 16 4.84 20.84 -14.01
N SER A 17 5.37 20.56 -15.19
CA SER A 17 5.07 21.39 -16.38
C SER A 17 3.80 21.01 -17.13
N GLN A 18 3.25 19.80 -16.94
CA GLN A 18 2.03 19.36 -17.62
C GLN A 18 0.77 19.33 -16.71
N LEU A 19 0.95 19.35 -15.39
CA LEU A 19 -0.16 19.27 -14.43
C LEU A 19 -0.70 20.63 -13.96
N THR A 20 -0.13 21.73 -14.44
CA THR A 20 -0.59 23.10 -14.11
C THR A 20 -1.98 23.45 -14.63
N HIS A 21 -2.66 22.55 -15.33
CA HIS A 21 -4.02 22.77 -15.86
C HIS A 21 -5.12 21.95 -15.19
N ILE A 22 -4.85 21.22 -14.13
CA ILE A 22 -5.94 20.65 -13.31
C ILE A 22 -6.33 21.72 -12.26
N THR A 23 -6.87 22.83 -12.75
CA THR A 23 -7.54 23.83 -11.94
C THR A 23 -8.98 23.40 -11.71
N ALA A 24 -9.36 23.39 -10.43
CA ALA A 24 -10.71 23.37 -9.88
C ALA A 24 -11.41 22.00 -9.74
N ALA A 25 -11.49 21.55 -8.50
CA ALA A 25 -12.73 21.11 -7.80
C ALA A 25 -13.76 20.25 -8.56
N LEU A 26 -13.34 19.37 -9.46
CA LEU A 26 -14.19 18.24 -9.83
C LEU A 26 -13.91 17.08 -8.85
N PRO A 27 -14.92 16.33 -8.42
CA PRO A 27 -14.67 15.09 -7.70
C PRO A 27 -13.78 14.24 -8.59
N LEU A 28 -12.54 14.02 -8.13
CA LEU A 28 -11.56 13.24 -8.91
C LEU A 28 -12.10 11.82 -9.01
N ASP A 29 -12.35 11.39 -10.25
CA ASP A 29 -12.72 10.01 -10.56
C ASP A 29 -11.53 9.11 -10.20
N GLU A 30 -11.72 8.17 -9.29
CA GLU A 30 -10.68 7.23 -8.86
C GLU A 30 -10.09 6.46 -10.04
N ALA A 31 -10.91 6.09 -11.02
CA ALA A 31 -10.45 5.41 -12.21
C ALA A 31 -9.50 6.27 -13.06
N GLU A 32 -9.76 7.58 -13.16
CA GLU A 32 -8.89 8.50 -13.88
C GLU A 32 -7.56 8.69 -13.17
N ILE A 33 -7.57 8.80 -11.84
CA ILE A 33 -6.34 8.85 -11.02
C ILE A 33 -5.49 7.61 -11.29
N GLY A 34 -6.10 6.43 -11.23
CA GLY A 34 -5.43 5.16 -11.47
C GLY A 34 -4.83 5.05 -12.88
N ARG A 35 -5.58 5.51 -13.91
CA ARG A 35 -5.09 5.51 -15.29
C ARG A 35 -3.89 6.43 -15.49
N GLN A 36 -3.97 7.64 -14.97
CA GLN A 36 -2.88 8.65 -15.11
C GLN A 36 -1.62 8.19 -14.38
N TYR A 37 -1.75 7.66 -13.17
CA TYR A 37 -0.60 7.17 -12.41
C TYR A 37 0.06 5.98 -13.10
N PHE A 38 -0.73 5.02 -13.57
CA PHE A 38 -0.21 3.89 -14.34
C PHE A 38 0.52 4.34 -15.63
N ALA A 39 -0.05 5.30 -16.36
CA ALA A 39 0.58 5.84 -17.56
C ALA A 39 1.95 6.46 -17.26
N GLN A 40 2.07 7.21 -16.18
CA GLN A 40 3.34 7.82 -15.75
C GLN A 40 4.39 6.76 -15.43
N LEU A 41 4.05 5.73 -14.64
CA LEU A 41 4.98 4.65 -14.31
C LEU A 41 5.43 3.88 -15.55
N ARG A 42 4.50 3.65 -16.48
CA ARG A 42 4.81 2.96 -17.74
C ARG A 42 5.75 3.79 -18.64
N GLU A 43 5.49 5.08 -18.76
CA GLU A 43 6.35 6.01 -19.54
C GLU A 43 7.74 6.15 -18.92
N ALA A 44 7.84 6.12 -17.59
CA ALA A 44 9.12 6.13 -16.89
C ALA A 44 9.89 4.80 -17.01
N GLY A 45 9.26 3.73 -17.50
CA GLY A 45 9.85 2.39 -17.56
C GLY A 45 9.93 1.71 -16.19
N ASP A 46 9.11 2.15 -15.24
CA ASP A 46 9.11 1.62 -13.88
C ASP A 46 8.19 0.40 -13.70
N VAL A 47 7.31 0.10 -14.66
CA VAL A 47 6.50 -1.12 -14.68
C VAL A 47 7.30 -2.25 -15.33
N LEU A 48 7.52 -3.33 -14.59
CA LEU A 48 8.31 -4.50 -15.02
C LEU A 48 7.38 -5.59 -15.57
N PHE A 49 6.97 -5.48 -16.84
CA PHE A 49 6.02 -6.41 -17.46
C PHE A 49 6.55 -7.84 -17.66
N ASP A 50 7.87 -8.01 -17.65
CA ASP A 50 8.60 -9.26 -17.89
C ASP A 50 9.12 -9.93 -16.62
N SER A 51 8.73 -9.43 -15.44
CA SER A 51 9.14 -10.03 -14.17
C SER A 51 8.62 -11.46 -14.02
N VAL A 52 9.50 -12.36 -13.63
CA VAL A 52 9.16 -13.78 -13.36
C VAL A 52 8.19 -13.97 -12.18
N PHE A 53 8.04 -12.95 -11.35
CA PHE A 53 7.16 -13.01 -10.19
C PHE A 53 5.67 -12.79 -10.51
N TYR A 54 5.31 -12.45 -11.77
CA TYR A 54 3.89 -12.25 -12.11
C TYR A 54 3.04 -13.48 -11.92
N GLU A 55 3.58 -14.69 -12.14
CA GLU A 55 2.83 -15.92 -11.93
C GLU A 55 2.34 -16.00 -10.48
N HIS A 56 3.24 -15.86 -9.52
CA HIS A 56 2.90 -15.91 -8.08
C HIS A 56 2.03 -14.73 -7.64
N LEU A 57 2.36 -13.52 -8.11
CA LEU A 57 1.57 -12.34 -7.78
C LEU A 57 0.13 -12.46 -8.26
N ASN A 58 -0.07 -12.96 -9.47
CA ASN A 58 -1.40 -13.14 -10.04
C ASN A 58 -2.15 -14.30 -9.38
N GLU A 59 -1.48 -15.41 -9.05
CA GLU A 59 -2.09 -16.54 -8.35
C GLU A 59 -2.68 -16.08 -7.00
N VAL A 60 -1.89 -15.41 -6.17
CA VAL A 60 -2.33 -14.92 -4.87
C VAL A 60 -3.29 -13.74 -5.02
N GLY A 61 -2.94 -12.79 -5.87
CA GLY A 61 -3.68 -11.56 -6.07
C GLY A 61 -5.09 -11.76 -6.61
N SER A 62 -5.29 -12.73 -7.52
CA SER A 62 -6.62 -13.03 -8.06
C SER A 62 -7.60 -13.47 -6.97
N VAL A 63 -7.16 -14.29 -6.02
CA VAL A 63 -7.99 -14.74 -4.90
C VAL A 63 -8.35 -13.59 -3.97
N VAL A 64 -7.39 -12.69 -3.69
CA VAL A 64 -7.65 -11.47 -2.89
C VAL A 64 -8.60 -10.55 -3.62
N ALA A 65 -8.41 -10.32 -4.92
CA ALA A 65 -9.27 -9.46 -5.74
C ALA A 65 -10.71 -9.99 -5.78
N ASP A 66 -10.90 -11.31 -5.91
CA ASP A 66 -12.22 -11.93 -5.91
C ASP A 66 -12.95 -11.74 -4.57
N ALA A 67 -12.24 -11.80 -3.44
CA ALA A 67 -12.81 -11.61 -2.11
C ALA A 67 -13.38 -10.19 -1.88
N VAL A 68 -12.92 -9.19 -2.64
CA VAL A 68 -13.37 -7.79 -2.51
C VAL A 68 -14.23 -7.31 -3.69
N ARG A 69 -14.46 -8.15 -4.70
CA ARG A 69 -15.16 -7.78 -5.94
C ARG A 69 -16.53 -7.12 -5.73
N SER A 70 -17.28 -7.55 -4.72
CA SER A 70 -18.60 -6.99 -4.41
C SER A 70 -18.54 -5.75 -3.50
N ARG A 71 -17.34 -5.36 -3.04
CA ARG A 71 -17.14 -4.35 -2.01
C ARG A 71 -16.33 -3.15 -2.50
N TYR A 72 -15.74 -3.27 -3.69
CA TYR A 72 -15.00 -2.21 -4.34
C TYR A 72 -15.42 -2.14 -5.81
N GLU A 73 -15.74 -0.96 -6.30
CA GLU A 73 -16.37 -0.74 -7.60
C GLU A 73 -15.44 -0.93 -8.80
N TYR A 74 -14.12 -0.86 -8.56
CA TYR A 74 -13.12 -1.03 -9.62
C TYR A 74 -12.45 -2.40 -9.54
N PRO A 75 -12.18 -3.06 -10.69
CA PRO A 75 -11.44 -4.32 -10.68
C PRO A 75 -10.02 -4.10 -10.17
N ILE A 76 -9.58 -4.92 -9.21
CA ILE A 76 -8.21 -4.87 -8.71
C ILE A 76 -7.26 -5.46 -9.75
N ARG A 77 -6.16 -4.76 -9.99
CA ARG A 77 -5.06 -5.13 -10.88
C ARG A 77 -3.74 -5.00 -10.13
N TYR A 78 -2.84 -5.93 -10.39
CA TYR A 78 -1.54 -5.97 -9.76
C TYR A 78 -0.46 -5.67 -10.77
N TYR A 79 0.50 -4.82 -10.39
CA TYR A 79 1.64 -4.46 -11.23
C TYR A 79 2.93 -4.62 -10.45
N ILE A 80 3.94 -5.19 -11.09
CA ILE A 80 5.29 -5.22 -10.53
C ILE A 80 6.02 -3.96 -10.98
N VAL A 81 6.60 -3.26 -10.03
CA VAL A 81 7.29 -2.00 -10.28
C VAL A 81 8.73 -2.04 -9.80
N ARG A 82 9.55 -1.18 -10.39
CA ARG A 82 10.94 -0.99 -9.98
C ARG A 82 11.01 -0.45 -8.56
N GLY A 83 12.01 -0.91 -7.81
CA GLY A 83 12.30 -0.41 -6.46
C GLY A 83 13.45 -1.19 -5.84
N ASP A 84 14.21 -0.55 -4.98
CA ASP A 84 15.43 -1.12 -4.37
C ASP A 84 15.16 -1.70 -2.96
N THR A 85 14.05 -1.33 -2.34
CA THR A 85 13.65 -1.80 -0.99
C THR A 85 12.21 -2.29 -1.02
N ALA A 86 11.89 -3.31 -0.21
CA ALA A 86 10.56 -3.90 -0.16
C ALA A 86 9.46 -2.82 -0.02
N ASN A 87 8.50 -2.83 -0.95
CA ASN A 87 7.37 -1.90 -0.94
C ASN A 87 6.17 -2.45 -1.72
N ALA A 88 4.98 -2.13 -1.25
CA ALA A 88 3.71 -2.24 -1.97
C ALA A 88 2.86 -1.01 -1.66
N PHE A 89 1.99 -0.63 -2.57
CA PHE A 89 1.06 0.48 -2.36
C PHE A 89 -0.14 0.38 -3.30
N SER A 90 -1.26 0.92 -2.85
CA SER A 90 -2.49 0.98 -3.62
C SER A 90 -2.76 2.40 -4.13
N VAL A 91 -3.28 2.49 -5.35
CA VAL A 91 -3.69 3.74 -5.99
C VAL A 91 -5.17 3.63 -6.36
N PRO A 92 -5.98 4.70 -6.16
CA PRO A 92 -7.39 4.69 -6.51
C PRO A 92 -7.66 4.16 -7.92
N GLY A 93 -8.82 3.54 -8.14
CA GLY A 93 -9.17 2.93 -9.43
C GLY A 93 -8.71 1.49 -9.61
N GLY A 94 -8.28 0.83 -8.51
CA GLY A 94 -8.07 -0.62 -8.48
C GLY A 94 -6.63 -1.08 -8.72
N ASN A 95 -5.65 -0.18 -8.73
CA ASN A 95 -4.26 -0.56 -9.02
C ASN A 95 -3.46 -0.78 -7.72
N ILE A 96 -2.89 -1.97 -7.56
CA ILE A 96 -1.92 -2.33 -6.52
C ILE A 96 -0.56 -2.56 -7.17
N TYR A 97 0.44 -1.85 -6.66
CA TYR A 97 1.82 -1.93 -7.13
C TYR A 97 2.67 -2.63 -6.07
N VAL A 98 3.48 -3.58 -6.51
CA VAL A 98 4.38 -4.36 -5.66
C VAL A 98 5.76 -4.38 -6.31
N ASN A 99 6.82 -4.26 -5.56
CA ASN A 99 8.14 -4.40 -6.13
C ASN A 99 8.76 -5.78 -5.86
N GLU A 100 9.76 -6.16 -6.67
CA GLU A 100 10.41 -7.46 -6.54
C GLU A 100 11.06 -7.69 -5.17
N PRO A 101 11.71 -6.70 -4.51
CA PRO A 101 12.23 -6.91 -3.15
C PRO A 101 11.17 -7.36 -2.15
N LEU A 102 9.92 -6.86 -2.24
CA LEU A 102 8.84 -7.31 -1.37
C LEU A 102 8.42 -8.75 -1.71
N LEU A 103 8.29 -9.04 -3.00
CA LEU A 103 7.93 -10.40 -3.45
C LEU A 103 8.95 -11.43 -2.97
N ARG A 104 10.25 -11.09 -3.01
CA ARG A 104 11.34 -11.94 -2.48
C ARG A 104 11.35 -12.04 -0.96
N LEU A 105 10.81 -11.07 -0.26
CA LEU A 105 10.81 -11.03 1.19
C LEU A 105 9.71 -11.93 1.79
N ALA A 106 8.55 -11.98 1.16
CA ALA A 106 7.43 -12.82 1.58
C ALA A 106 7.84 -14.31 1.58
N LYS A 107 7.80 -14.97 2.75
CA LYS A 107 8.29 -16.33 2.95
C LYS A 107 7.31 -17.41 2.47
N ASN A 108 6.04 -17.02 2.27
CA ASN A 108 4.98 -17.92 1.83
C ASN A 108 3.81 -17.14 1.23
N ARG A 109 2.83 -17.87 0.67
CA ARG A 109 1.63 -17.28 0.03
C ARG A 109 0.76 -16.50 1.00
N ASP A 110 0.68 -16.90 2.25
CA ASP A 110 -0.13 -16.22 3.26
C ASP A 110 0.48 -14.85 3.60
N GLU A 111 1.81 -14.73 3.67
CA GLU A 111 2.47 -13.44 3.87
C GLU A 111 2.23 -12.50 2.69
N LEU A 112 2.37 -12.98 1.45
CA LEU A 112 2.06 -12.18 0.27
C LEU A 112 0.59 -11.78 0.24
N ALA A 113 -0.32 -12.73 0.49
CA ALA A 113 -1.77 -12.46 0.57
C ALA A 113 -2.09 -11.42 1.65
N GLY A 114 -1.39 -11.47 2.79
CA GLY A 114 -1.53 -10.48 3.86
C GLY A 114 -1.26 -9.06 3.39
N VAL A 115 -0.15 -8.86 2.69
CA VAL A 115 0.19 -7.55 2.11
C VAL A 115 -0.84 -7.11 1.08
N LEU A 116 -1.18 -7.99 0.13
CA LEU A 116 -2.14 -7.65 -0.93
C LEU A 116 -3.54 -7.36 -0.36
N ALA A 117 -3.95 -8.07 0.68
CA ALA A 117 -5.21 -7.84 1.38
C ALA A 117 -5.20 -6.53 2.18
N HIS A 118 -4.07 -6.15 2.78
CA HIS A 118 -3.89 -4.86 3.43
C HIS A 118 -4.04 -3.71 2.41
N GLU A 119 -3.39 -3.81 1.25
CA GLU A 119 -3.54 -2.83 0.18
C GLU A 119 -4.98 -2.77 -0.36
N ALA A 120 -5.63 -3.93 -0.53
CA ALA A 120 -7.05 -3.99 -0.89
C ALA A 120 -7.94 -3.37 0.21
N GLY A 121 -7.56 -3.49 1.48
CA GLY A 121 -8.21 -2.83 2.61
C GLY A 121 -8.19 -1.31 2.48
N HIS A 122 -7.06 -0.72 2.12
CA HIS A 122 -6.96 0.71 1.83
C HIS A 122 -7.92 1.14 0.72
N MET A 123 -8.09 0.34 -0.32
CA MET A 123 -9.02 0.62 -1.42
C MET A 123 -10.47 0.52 -0.98
N VAL A 124 -10.87 -0.59 -0.35
CA VAL A 124 -12.25 -0.83 0.13
C VAL A 124 -12.69 0.27 1.11
N LYS A 125 -11.75 0.80 1.90
CA LYS A 125 -11.98 1.91 2.83
C LYS A 125 -11.84 3.29 2.16
N HIS A 126 -11.46 3.36 0.89
CA HIS A 126 -11.24 4.61 0.14
C HIS A 126 -10.27 5.58 0.85
N HIS A 127 -9.22 5.07 1.47
CA HIS A 127 -8.32 5.86 2.32
C HIS A 127 -7.65 7.00 1.56
N VAL A 128 -7.16 6.73 0.34
CA VAL A 128 -6.52 7.74 -0.51
C VAL A 128 -7.53 8.83 -0.89
N LYS A 129 -8.72 8.44 -1.33
CA LYS A 129 -9.78 9.40 -1.69
C LYS A 129 -10.16 10.28 -0.51
N LYS A 130 -10.35 9.70 0.67
CA LYS A 130 -10.66 10.46 1.90
C LYS A 130 -9.57 11.48 2.23
N ARG A 131 -8.28 11.11 2.08
CA ARG A 131 -7.16 12.04 2.28
C ARG A 131 -7.19 13.19 1.27
N MET A 132 -7.47 12.89 0.00
CA MET A 132 -7.59 13.91 -1.06
C MET A 132 -8.76 14.86 -0.80
N ASP A 133 -9.94 14.32 -0.46
CA ASP A 133 -11.13 15.14 -0.15
C ASP A 133 -10.88 16.05 1.04
N ASN A 134 -10.17 15.56 2.06
CA ASN A 134 -9.80 16.38 3.23
C ASN A 134 -8.80 17.47 2.88
N ALA A 135 -7.77 17.17 2.10
CA ALA A 135 -6.80 18.15 1.63
C ALA A 135 -7.47 19.29 0.82
N ASN A 136 -8.42 18.93 -0.04
CA ASN A 136 -9.20 19.89 -0.82
C ASN A 136 -10.08 20.78 0.08
N LYS A 137 -10.71 20.22 1.12
CA LYS A 137 -11.55 20.99 2.07
C LYS A 137 -10.74 22.00 2.89
N VAL A 138 -9.52 21.64 3.26
CA VAL A 138 -8.62 22.49 4.05
C VAL A 138 -7.95 23.56 3.17
N GLY A 139 -8.12 23.49 1.84
CA GLY A 139 -7.56 24.49 0.92
C GLY A 139 -6.03 24.47 0.86
N THR A 140 -5.42 23.33 1.21
CA THR A 140 -3.95 23.18 1.22
C THR A 140 -3.32 23.28 -0.17
N GLY A 141 -4.14 23.26 -1.25
CA GLY A 141 -3.64 23.27 -2.62
C GLY A 141 -2.79 22.06 -2.98
N ALA A 142 -2.77 21.02 -2.11
CA ALA A 142 -2.03 19.79 -2.35
C ALA A 142 -2.55 19.13 -3.62
N SER A 143 -1.66 18.96 -4.59
CA SER A 143 -2.02 18.28 -5.84
C SER A 143 -2.23 16.79 -5.61
N VAL A 144 -2.99 16.13 -6.51
CA VAL A 144 -3.12 14.67 -6.54
C VAL A 144 -1.74 14.00 -6.48
N VAL A 145 -0.78 14.54 -7.21
CA VAL A 145 0.61 14.05 -7.25
C VAL A 145 1.28 14.14 -5.88
N SER A 146 1.09 15.24 -5.15
CA SER A 146 1.66 15.40 -3.80
C SER A 146 1.08 14.36 -2.83
N ILE A 147 -0.22 14.12 -2.88
CA ILE A 147 -0.87 13.12 -2.02
C ILE A 147 -0.42 11.70 -2.38
N LEU A 148 -0.36 11.37 -3.66
CA LEU A 148 0.13 10.06 -4.12
C LEU A 148 1.61 9.86 -3.78
N SER A 149 2.44 10.91 -3.92
CA SER A 149 3.85 10.84 -3.52
C SER A 149 4.02 10.55 -2.03
N GLN A 150 3.19 11.12 -1.16
CA GLN A 150 3.21 10.82 0.27
C GLN A 150 2.82 9.36 0.56
N ILE A 151 1.91 8.79 -0.21
CA ILE A 151 1.48 7.40 -0.08
C ILE A 151 2.60 6.46 -0.54
N VAL A 152 3.22 6.75 -1.68
CA VAL A 152 4.25 5.89 -2.30
C VAL A 152 5.59 5.98 -1.59
N LEU A 153 5.97 7.18 -1.15
CA LEU A 153 7.29 7.47 -0.58
C LEU A 153 7.26 7.64 0.94
N GLY A 154 6.06 7.60 1.54
CA GLY A 154 5.84 7.86 2.97
C GLY A 154 5.83 9.36 3.32
N PRO A 155 5.36 9.69 4.54
CA PRO A 155 5.16 11.08 4.97
C PRO A 155 6.45 11.91 4.99
N LEU A 156 7.61 11.30 5.15
CA LEU A 156 8.90 11.99 5.15
C LEU A 156 9.35 12.48 3.77
N ALA A 157 8.93 11.81 2.70
CA ALA A 157 9.27 12.24 1.34
C ALA A 157 8.37 13.39 0.86
N GLY A 158 7.12 13.43 1.31
CA GLY A 158 6.21 14.56 1.09
C GLY A 158 6.68 15.85 1.78
N ALA A 159 7.30 15.75 2.94
CA ALA A 159 7.85 16.88 3.67
C ALA A 159 9.03 17.57 2.96
N ALA A 160 9.72 16.87 2.06
CA ALA A 160 10.79 17.46 1.25
C ALA A 160 10.26 18.38 0.14
N ILE A 161 8.98 18.25 -0.23
CA ILE A 161 8.33 19.07 -1.25
C ILE A 161 7.64 20.30 -0.63
N ASP A 162 7.27 20.23 0.65
CA ASP A 162 6.56 21.30 1.37
C ASP A 162 7.34 21.75 2.62
N TYR A 163 8.40 22.52 2.40
CA TYR A 163 9.26 23.08 3.46
C TYR A 163 8.54 24.22 4.23
N GLY A 164 7.39 23.94 4.84
CA GLY A 164 6.62 24.95 5.57
C GLY A 164 5.52 24.42 6.50
N ALA A 165 5.26 23.13 6.53
CA ALA A 165 4.23 22.60 7.41
C ALA A 165 4.72 22.54 8.87
N SER A 166 4.01 23.21 9.77
CA SER A 166 4.32 23.28 11.19
C SER A 166 4.32 21.89 11.86
N GLN A 167 5.14 21.68 12.91
CA GLN A 167 5.20 20.46 13.71
C GLN A 167 3.83 19.99 14.27
N ALA A 168 2.87 20.89 14.40
CA ALA A 168 1.51 20.59 14.83
C ALA A 168 0.72 19.79 13.77
N ALA A 169 0.94 20.07 12.47
CA ALA A 169 0.35 19.27 11.38
C ALA A 169 0.93 17.86 11.34
N ALA A 170 2.22 17.69 11.57
CA ALA A 170 2.89 16.38 11.58
C ALA A 170 2.37 15.44 12.68
N SER A 171 1.96 15.94 13.85
CA SER A 171 1.43 15.10 14.93
C SER A 171 -0.02 14.64 14.69
N GLN A 172 -0.84 15.48 14.07
CA GLN A 172 -2.21 15.10 13.65
C GLN A 172 -2.16 14.10 12.49
N ASP A 173 -1.25 14.29 11.53
CA ASP A 173 -1.02 13.36 10.42
C ASP A 173 -0.58 11.99 10.91
N ALA A 174 0.30 11.91 11.91
CA ALA A 174 0.75 10.63 12.48
C ALA A 174 -0.37 9.87 13.21
N SER A 175 -1.28 10.57 13.89
CA SER A 175 -2.44 9.94 14.54
C SER A 175 -3.45 9.44 13.51
N LEU A 176 -3.76 10.24 12.48
CA LEU A 176 -4.63 9.86 11.39
C LEU A 176 -4.05 8.68 10.60
N SER A 177 -2.73 8.70 10.35
CA SER A 177 -2.04 7.60 9.68
C SER A 177 -2.18 6.29 10.46
N ARG A 178 -1.95 6.28 11.79
CA ARG A 178 -2.14 5.06 12.61
C ARG A 178 -3.56 4.51 12.58
N HIS A 179 -4.57 5.39 12.59
CA HIS A 179 -5.96 4.96 12.48
C HIS A 179 -6.26 4.31 11.12
N ILE A 180 -5.79 4.92 10.04
CA ILE A 180 -5.93 4.41 8.67
C ILE A 180 -5.24 3.05 8.52
N GLU A 181 -4.04 2.89 9.11
CA GLU A 181 -3.33 1.60 9.10
C GLU A 181 -4.11 0.53 9.88
N ALA A 182 -4.63 0.86 11.06
CA ALA A 182 -5.43 -0.08 11.86
C ALA A 182 -6.71 -0.51 11.14
N GLU A 183 -7.39 0.40 10.43
CA GLU A 183 -8.55 0.06 9.58
C GLU A 183 -8.15 -0.85 8.42
N ALA A 184 -7.01 -0.61 7.78
CA ALA A 184 -6.50 -1.44 6.69
C ALA A 184 -6.05 -2.83 7.18
N ASP A 185 -5.44 -2.91 8.36
CA ASP A 185 -5.05 -4.17 9.01
C ASP A 185 -6.27 -5.05 9.34
N GLU A 186 -7.28 -4.47 9.99
CA GLU A 186 -8.53 -5.17 10.28
C GLU A 186 -9.22 -5.63 9.00
N GLU A 187 -9.33 -4.74 8.02
CA GLU A 187 -9.97 -5.03 6.74
C GLU A 187 -9.20 -6.11 5.97
N GLY A 188 -7.87 -6.02 5.93
CA GLY A 188 -6.99 -7.00 5.30
C GLY A 188 -7.15 -8.40 5.93
N ALA A 189 -7.15 -8.48 7.26
CA ALA A 189 -7.39 -9.75 7.96
C ALA A 189 -8.77 -10.36 7.62
N ARG A 190 -9.82 -9.54 7.54
CA ARG A 190 -11.16 -9.98 7.14
C ARG A 190 -11.23 -10.42 5.68
N ILE A 191 -10.56 -9.71 4.78
CA ILE A 191 -10.43 -10.10 3.37
C ILE A 191 -9.75 -11.46 3.27
N MET A 192 -8.62 -11.67 3.95
CA MET A 192 -7.94 -12.97 3.96
C MET A 192 -8.85 -14.10 4.47
N ALA A 193 -9.56 -13.88 5.58
CA ALA A 193 -10.50 -14.86 6.11
C ALA A 193 -11.62 -15.19 5.12
N ALA A 194 -12.11 -14.21 4.37
CA ALA A 194 -13.16 -14.36 3.36
C ALA A 194 -12.70 -15.16 2.13
N THR A 195 -11.41 -15.19 1.83
CA THR A 195 -10.87 -16.03 0.74
C THR A 195 -11.05 -17.51 0.99
N ASN A 196 -11.16 -17.93 2.25
CA ASN A 196 -11.10 -19.36 2.68
C ASN A 196 -9.85 -20.11 2.21
N THR A 197 -8.90 -19.43 1.60
CA THR A 197 -7.67 -19.99 1.03
C THR A 197 -6.47 -19.61 1.87
N PHE A 198 -6.39 -18.33 2.27
CA PHE A 198 -5.24 -17.78 2.98
C PHE A 198 -5.49 -17.63 4.47
N ASN A 199 -4.40 -17.76 5.24
CA ASN A 199 -4.42 -17.63 6.68
C ASN A 199 -4.23 -16.17 7.11
N PRO A 200 -5.18 -15.51 7.82
CA PRO A 200 -5.05 -14.12 8.26
C PRO A 200 -3.81 -13.82 9.12
N TYR A 201 -3.21 -14.83 9.74
CA TYR A 201 -1.91 -14.69 10.43
C TYR A 201 -0.77 -14.33 9.47
N GLY A 202 -0.92 -14.53 8.16
CA GLY A 202 0.08 -14.18 7.15
C GLY A 202 0.49 -12.71 7.19
N LEU A 203 -0.44 -11.78 7.47
CA LEU A 203 -0.12 -10.36 7.64
C LEU A 203 0.77 -10.14 8.88
N ILE A 204 0.50 -10.82 9.97
CA ILE A 204 1.31 -10.77 11.20
C ILE A 204 2.72 -11.31 10.92
N TRP A 205 2.82 -12.46 10.25
CA TRP A 205 4.11 -13.07 9.89
C TRP A 205 4.92 -12.17 8.96
N PHE A 206 4.26 -11.53 7.99
CA PHE A 206 4.92 -10.56 7.12
C PHE A 206 5.48 -9.36 7.91
N PHE A 207 4.73 -8.79 8.85
CA PHE A 207 5.21 -7.71 9.70
C PHE A 207 6.39 -8.13 10.57
N GLN A 208 6.39 -9.36 11.09
CA GLN A 208 7.52 -9.93 11.82
C GLN A 208 8.74 -10.09 10.89
N THR A 209 8.56 -10.62 9.69
CA THR A 209 9.61 -10.75 8.67
C THR A 209 10.21 -9.39 8.30
N MET A 210 9.38 -8.36 8.10
CA MET A 210 9.84 -6.99 7.85
C MET A 210 10.67 -6.45 9.01
N THR A 211 10.21 -6.64 10.24
CA THR A 211 10.91 -6.16 11.45
C THR A 211 12.25 -6.88 11.64
N GLU A 212 12.28 -8.20 11.42
CA GLU A 212 13.51 -9.01 11.49
C GLU A 212 14.54 -8.59 10.45
N THR A 213 14.09 -8.33 9.23
CA THR A 213 14.99 -8.04 8.09
C THR A 213 15.54 -6.63 8.15
N TYR A 214 14.71 -5.67 8.53
CA TYR A 214 15.03 -4.26 8.35
C TYR A 214 15.09 -3.46 9.65
N GLY A 215 14.64 -4.02 10.76
CA GLY A 215 14.48 -3.28 12.01
C GLY A 215 13.29 -2.31 11.98
N ALA A 216 12.91 -1.78 13.12
CA ALA A 216 11.78 -0.85 13.21
C ALA A 216 12.12 0.51 12.57
N GLY A 217 11.32 0.96 11.62
CA GLY A 217 11.17 2.39 11.30
C GLY A 217 12.07 3.00 10.23
N LYS A 218 12.79 2.23 9.35
CA LYS A 218 13.75 2.84 8.41
C LYS A 218 13.61 2.47 6.91
N HIS A 219 12.53 1.80 6.50
CA HIS A 219 12.39 1.34 5.12
C HIS A 219 11.16 1.89 4.43
N ASN A 220 11.15 1.91 3.08
CA ASN A 220 10.11 2.56 2.29
C ASN A 220 8.71 2.03 2.62
N TYR A 221 8.52 0.71 2.74
CA TYR A 221 7.24 0.16 3.19
C TYR A 221 6.87 0.65 4.59
N LEU A 222 7.81 0.66 5.53
CA LEU A 222 7.59 1.16 6.88
C LEU A 222 7.43 2.70 6.96
N LEU A 223 7.84 3.43 5.91
CA LEU A 223 7.60 4.87 5.80
C LEU A 223 6.18 5.16 5.27
N SER A 224 5.69 4.37 4.31
CA SER A 224 4.31 4.48 3.81
C SER A 224 3.30 3.86 4.77
N HIS A 225 3.67 2.75 5.43
CA HIS A 225 2.87 1.98 6.37
C HIS A 225 3.61 1.84 7.71
N PRO A 226 3.63 2.86 8.57
CA PRO A 226 4.38 2.82 9.81
C PRO A 226 4.04 1.59 10.65
N LEU A 227 5.02 0.72 10.86
CA LEU A 227 4.90 -0.49 11.64
C LEU A 227 5.46 -0.26 13.04
N ASP A 228 4.65 -0.51 14.04
CA ASP A 228 5.05 -0.61 15.43
C ASP A 228 4.58 -1.95 16.03
N ALA A 229 5.11 -2.31 17.18
CA ALA A 229 4.72 -3.54 17.86
C ALA A 229 3.21 -3.58 18.17
N LYS A 230 2.61 -2.41 18.34
CA LYS A 230 1.18 -2.29 18.64
C LYS A 230 0.31 -2.80 17.48
N ARG A 231 0.68 -2.60 16.22
CA ARG A 231 -0.09 -3.13 15.07
C ARG A 231 -0.14 -4.66 15.11
N ILE A 232 0.99 -5.32 15.41
CA ILE A 232 1.05 -6.78 15.56
C ILE A 232 0.16 -7.24 16.73
N GLU A 233 0.26 -6.58 17.88
CA GLU A 233 -0.56 -6.90 19.05
C GLU A 233 -2.06 -6.69 18.79
N ASP A 234 -2.44 -5.60 18.12
CA ASP A 234 -3.82 -5.29 17.78
C ASP A 234 -4.39 -6.34 16.80
N LEU A 235 -3.63 -6.75 15.78
CA LEU A 235 -4.01 -7.85 14.89
C LEU A 235 -4.17 -9.17 15.63
N GLN A 236 -3.23 -9.55 16.50
CA GLN A 236 -3.34 -10.77 17.31
C GLN A 236 -4.59 -10.74 18.18
N ARG A 237 -4.89 -9.60 18.80
CA ARG A 237 -6.10 -9.39 19.61
C ARG A 237 -7.37 -9.48 18.75
N LEU A 238 -7.36 -8.87 17.56
CA LEU A 238 -8.47 -8.95 16.60
C LEU A 238 -8.80 -10.40 16.26
N LEU A 239 -7.78 -11.19 15.87
CA LEU A 239 -7.96 -12.58 15.48
C LEU A 239 -8.47 -13.43 16.65
N ALA A 240 -7.95 -13.21 17.85
CA ALA A 240 -8.35 -13.95 19.06
C ALA A 240 -9.75 -13.59 19.55
N SER A 241 -10.16 -12.32 19.41
CA SER A 241 -11.45 -11.84 19.95
C SER A 241 -12.65 -12.04 19.00
N ASN A 242 -12.41 -12.53 17.77
CA ASN A 242 -13.48 -12.80 16.78
C ASN A 242 -13.40 -14.26 16.29
N PRO A 243 -13.62 -15.24 17.18
CA PRO A 243 -13.47 -16.66 16.83
C PRO A 243 -14.47 -17.14 15.78
N GLU A 244 -15.61 -16.49 15.63
CA GLU A 244 -16.62 -16.78 14.60
C GLU A 244 -16.08 -16.52 13.18
N VAL A 245 -15.13 -15.59 13.02
CA VAL A 245 -14.48 -15.27 11.74
C VAL A 245 -13.15 -16.01 11.60
N PHE A 246 -12.34 -15.98 12.65
CA PHE A 246 -10.93 -16.36 12.58
C PHE A 246 -10.61 -17.70 13.28
N GLY A 247 -11.53 -18.27 14.06
CA GLY A 247 -11.24 -19.42 14.93
C GLY A 247 -10.79 -20.70 14.23
N LYS A 248 -11.05 -20.83 12.93
CA LYS A 248 -10.57 -21.96 12.12
C LYS A 248 -9.08 -21.84 11.74
N PHE A 249 -8.52 -20.62 11.77
CA PHE A 249 -7.13 -20.38 11.41
C PHE A 249 -6.20 -20.56 12.60
N LYS A 250 -4.95 -20.92 12.35
CA LYS A 250 -3.95 -21.21 13.38
C LYS A 250 -2.71 -20.37 13.12
N ASP A 251 -2.07 -19.93 14.19
CA ASP A 251 -0.75 -19.27 14.13
C ASP A 251 0.34 -20.33 13.88
N THR A 252 0.28 -20.93 12.71
CA THR A 252 1.23 -21.97 12.29
C THR A 252 1.73 -21.60 10.91
N GLN A 253 2.87 -20.92 10.88
CA GLN A 253 3.52 -20.51 9.64
C GLN A 253 4.03 -21.73 8.89
N GLN A 254 3.48 -21.97 7.70
CA GLN A 254 4.03 -22.94 6.77
C GLN A 254 4.98 -22.21 5.81
N ARG A 255 6.21 -22.72 5.71
CA ARG A 255 7.14 -22.23 4.69
C ARG A 255 6.94 -23.07 3.43
N ASP A 256 6.49 -22.45 2.37
CA ASP A 256 6.43 -23.09 1.05
C ASP A 256 7.87 -23.26 0.55
N VAL A 257 8.35 -24.50 0.53
CA VAL A 257 9.76 -24.88 0.28
C VAL A 257 10.25 -24.48 -1.14
N ALA A 258 9.39 -24.00 -2.01
CA ALA A 258 9.69 -23.70 -3.40
C ALA A 258 9.01 -22.41 -3.89
N TYR A 259 8.84 -21.42 -3.04
CA TYR A 259 8.11 -20.22 -3.43
C TYR A 259 8.94 -19.31 -4.37
N TRP A 260 10.28 -19.46 -4.36
CA TRP A 260 11.23 -18.67 -5.19
C TRP A 260 12.28 -19.54 -5.86
#